data_d164afa7159b3a3633b41ab29d680ffe
#
_entry.id   d164afa7159b3a3633b41ab29d680ffe
#
_cell.length_a   1.000
_cell.length_b   1.000
_cell.length_c   1.000
_cell.angle_alpha   90.00
_cell.angle_beta   90.00
_cell.angle_gamma   90.00
#
_symmetry.space_group_name_H-M   'P 1'
#
loop_
_entity.id
_entity.type
_entity.pdbx_description
1 polymer ?
#
loop_
_entity_poly.entity_id
_entity_poly.type
_entity_poly.pdbx_seq_one_letter_code
_entity_poly.pdbx_strand_id
1 'polypeptide(L)'
;YEIHERLVGSEMCIRDRLLKGIKLFPVDITAVVSVADNGGSTGLLRRELNIPAVGDISKVMLSMSESSQDVIDLMNYRFTKSKSLGIHSVKNLLLMALMDLKGSFAKSLPVMETLLDVKGNILPLTEDNVNLVGITTNGKKVYGETQITKCAKKIMEVKYDKDIVVNPDVIDAVRDADLIIFSSGSLLTSIVPHLIDKTLVREINNAKAEKMYICNLFTQPGETDDFSVKDHIMYLEKYLGKGSIDIVIANNEVISSNLA
;
A
#
# COMPACT_ATOMS: atom_id res chain seq x y z
N TYR A 1 -2.16 -1.30 28.73
CA TYR A 1 -1.75 -0.30 27.72
C TYR A 1 -2.25 -0.82 26.38
N GLU A 2 -3.25 -0.18 25.79
CA GLU A 2 -3.65 -0.43 24.42
C GLU A 2 -2.67 0.35 23.53
N ILE A 3 -1.94 -0.36 22.68
CA ILE A 3 -1.04 0.24 21.68
C ILE A 3 -1.85 0.40 20.40
N HIS A 4 -2.09 1.63 19.98
CA HIS A 4 -2.72 1.91 18.69
C HIS A 4 -1.65 1.93 17.60
N GLU A 5 -1.41 0.79 16.95
CA GLU A 5 -0.48 0.68 15.83
C GLU A 5 -1.19 0.97 14.51
N ARG A 6 -0.68 1.91 13.75
CA ARG A 6 -1.23 2.31 12.44
C ARG A 6 -0.19 2.19 11.35
N LEU A 7 -0.54 1.46 10.29
CA LEU A 7 0.36 1.01 9.24
C LEU A 7 0.20 1.81 7.96
N VAL A 8 1.32 2.24 7.38
CA VAL A 8 1.40 2.90 6.08
C VAL A 8 2.27 2.08 5.14
N GLY A 9 1.79 1.73 3.96
CA GLY A 9 2.61 1.11 2.92
C GLY A 9 1.97 -0.07 2.17
N SER A 10 2.47 -0.36 1.00
CA SER A 10 2.01 -1.43 0.12
C SER A 10 3.16 -2.34 -0.36
N GLU A 11 3.00 -3.60 -0.40
CA GLU A 11 3.23 -4.67 -1.35
C GLU A 11 3.11 -6.10 -0.77
N MET A 12 2.87 -7.03 -1.69
CA MET A 12 2.02 -8.21 -1.57
C MET A 12 2.39 -9.30 -0.58
N CYS A 13 3.65 -9.56 -0.27
CA CYS A 13 3.99 -10.76 0.50
C CYS A 13 4.35 -10.51 1.96
N ILE A 14 5.10 -9.45 2.24
CA ILE A 14 5.60 -9.20 3.60
C ILE A 14 4.58 -8.39 4.40
N ARG A 15 3.96 -7.37 3.80
CA ARG A 15 2.84 -6.64 4.41
C ARG A 15 1.71 -7.58 4.83
N ASP A 16 1.30 -8.50 3.96
CA ASP A 16 0.25 -9.46 4.26
C ASP A 16 0.63 -10.35 5.45
N ARG A 17 1.91 -10.75 5.56
CA ARG A 17 2.41 -11.51 6.70
C ARG A 17 2.49 -10.67 7.97
N LEU A 18 2.92 -9.42 7.85
CA LEU A 18 2.98 -8.47 8.96
C LEU A 18 1.58 -8.25 9.53
N LEU A 19 0.60 -7.91 8.69
CA LEU A 19 -0.79 -7.70 9.10
C LEU A 19 -1.41 -8.95 9.72
N LYS A 20 -1.17 -10.13 9.14
CA LYS A 20 -1.59 -11.42 9.71
C LYS A 20 -0.96 -11.70 11.07
N GLY A 21 0.25 -11.21 11.31
CA GLY A 21 0.92 -11.32 12.61
C GLY A 21 0.40 -10.32 13.62
N ILE A 22 0.35 -9.04 13.26
CA ILE A 22 -0.02 -7.96 14.19
C ILE A 22 -1.48 -8.10 14.65
N LYS A 23 -2.39 -8.53 13.79
CA LYS A 23 -3.79 -8.73 14.19
C LYS A 23 -4.01 -9.75 15.31
N LEU A 24 -3.00 -10.57 15.64
CA LEU A 24 -3.05 -11.51 16.76
C LEU A 24 -2.81 -10.83 18.13
N PHE A 25 -2.35 -9.59 18.12
CA PHE A 25 -2.12 -8.80 19.31
C PHE A 25 -3.31 -7.89 19.63
N PRO A 26 -3.46 -7.46 20.89
CA PRO A 26 -4.52 -6.53 21.31
C PRO A 26 -4.16 -5.09 20.94
N VAL A 27 -4.11 -4.81 19.65
CA VAL A 27 -3.75 -3.50 19.07
C VAL A 27 -4.81 -3.04 18.08
N ASP A 28 -5.03 -1.73 17.99
CA ASP A 28 -5.89 -1.13 16.98
C ASP A 28 -5.09 -0.84 15.72
N ILE A 29 -5.46 -1.50 14.63
CA ILE A 29 -4.76 -1.40 13.36
C ILE A 29 -5.54 -0.48 12.41
N THR A 30 -4.88 0.54 11.86
CA THR A 30 -5.37 1.26 10.70
C THR A 30 -4.38 1.12 9.55
N ALA A 31 -4.78 0.44 8.50
CA ALA A 31 -3.98 0.27 7.29
C ALA A 31 -4.31 1.37 6.27
N VAL A 32 -3.35 2.24 5.99
CA VAL A 32 -3.47 3.24 4.92
C VAL A 32 -2.91 2.67 3.63
N VAL A 33 -3.70 2.70 2.55
CA VAL A 33 -3.37 2.03 1.29
C VAL A 33 -3.37 3.01 0.12
N SER A 34 -2.30 2.98 -0.68
CA SER A 34 -2.25 3.71 -1.95
C SER A 34 -3.27 3.16 -2.95
N VAL A 35 -3.85 4.03 -3.76
CA VAL A 35 -4.87 3.71 -4.77
C VAL A 35 -4.37 3.95 -6.20
N ALA A 36 -3.07 3.91 -6.42
CA ALA A 36 -2.45 4.22 -7.70
C ALA A 36 -2.02 3.00 -8.53
N ASP A 37 -2.30 1.75 -8.07
CA ASP A 37 -2.05 0.52 -8.83
C ASP A 37 -2.77 0.56 -10.19
N ASN A 38 -2.06 0.24 -11.26
CA ASN A 38 -2.59 0.19 -12.61
C ASN A 38 -2.36 -1.16 -13.31
N GLY A 39 -2.02 -2.20 -12.55
CA GLY A 39 -1.74 -3.53 -13.05
C GLY A 39 -2.99 -4.40 -13.25
N GLY A 40 -2.92 -5.39 -14.12
CA GLY A 40 -3.87 -6.48 -14.29
C GLY A 40 -5.35 -6.10 -14.23
N SER A 41 -6.10 -6.79 -13.37
CA SER A 41 -7.54 -6.57 -13.12
C SER A 41 -7.85 -5.14 -12.72
N THR A 42 -7.08 -4.59 -11.77
CA THR A 42 -7.28 -3.24 -11.24
C THR A 42 -7.16 -2.18 -12.33
N GLY A 43 -6.13 -2.26 -13.16
CA GLY A 43 -5.91 -1.29 -14.23
C GLY A 43 -6.99 -1.33 -15.31
N LEU A 44 -7.62 -2.49 -15.57
CA LEU A 44 -8.75 -2.59 -16.48
C LEU A 44 -9.99 -1.91 -15.89
N LEU A 45 -10.35 -2.25 -14.65
CA LEU A 45 -11.50 -1.70 -13.94
C LEU A 45 -11.43 -0.18 -13.79
N ARG A 46 -10.24 0.34 -13.45
CA ARG A 46 -9.99 1.78 -13.38
C ARG A 46 -10.31 2.50 -14.68
N ARG A 47 -9.90 1.93 -15.82
CA ARG A 47 -10.14 2.54 -17.14
C ARG A 47 -11.60 2.49 -17.55
N GLU A 48 -12.30 1.40 -17.26
CA GLU A 48 -13.70 1.20 -17.66
C GLU A 48 -14.67 2.01 -16.81
N LEU A 49 -14.39 2.14 -15.51
CA LEU A 49 -15.32 2.72 -14.54
C LEU A 49 -14.86 4.04 -13.94
N ASN A 50 -13.65 4.51 -14.30
CA ASN A 50 -13.04 5.72 -13.75
C ASN A 50 -12.98 5.74 -12.21
N ILE A 51 -12.60 4.62 -11.60
CA ILE A 51 -12.53 4.42 -10.15
C ILE A 51 -11.07 4.39 -9.66
N PRO A 52 -10.81 4.59 -8.36
CA PRO A 52 -9.50 4.34 -7.75
C PRO A 52 -9.08 2.87 -7.86
N ALA A 53 -7.80 2.59 -7.58
CA ALA A 53 -7.28 1.23 -7.60
C ALA A 53 -7.80 0.41 -6.41
N VAL A 54 -8.57 -0.63 -6.70
CA VAL A 54 -9.20 -1.50 -5.67
C VAL A 54 -8.34 -2.70 -5.27
N GLY A 55 -7.30 -3.01 -6.06
CA GLY A 55 -6.55 -4.26 -5.93
C GLY A 55 -5.82 -4.40 -4.60
N ASP A 56 -5.06 -3.38 -4.21
CA ASP A 56 -4.26 -3.42 -2.99
C ASP A 56 -5.13 -3.35 -1.74
N ILE A 57 -6.14 -2.52 -1.73
CA ILE A 57 -7.11 -2.46 -0.63
C ILE A 57 -7.77 -3.83 -0.41
N SER A 58 -8.25 -4.48 -1.47
CA SER A 58 -8.88 -5.80 -1.36
C SER A 58 -7.94 -6.88 -0.85
N LYS A 59 -6.63 -6.78 -1.11
CA LYS A 59 -5.61 -7.69 -0.54
C LYS A 59 -5.39 -7.42 0.95
N VAL A 60 -5.27 -6.14 1.34
CA VAL A 60 -5.13 -5.76 2.75
C VAL A 60 -6.32 -6.25 3.57
N MET A 61 -7.55 -6.08 3.05
CA MET A 61 -8.76 -6.59 3.69
C MET A 61 -8.66 -8.09 3.99
N LEU A 62 -8.23 -8.89 3.01
CA LEU A 62 -8.09 -10.34 3.22
C LEU A 62 -6.99 -10.68 4.24
N SER A 63 -5.93 -9.90 4.32
CA SER A 63 -4.86 -10.12 5.30
C SER A 63 -5.30 -9.81 6.73
N MET A 64 -6.21 -8.85 6.89
CA MET A 64 -6.78 -8.44 8.18
C MET A 64 -8.09 -9.19 8.51
N SER A 65 -8.63 -9.98 7.58
CA SER A 65 -9.87 -10.75 7.76
C SER A 65 -9.70 -11.88 8.77
N GLU A 66 -10.72 -12.13 9.58
CA GLU A 66 -10.87 -13.29 10.47
C GLU A 66 -11.84 -14.34 9.91
N SER A 67 -12.32 -14.14 8.68
CA SER A 67 -13.17 -15.09 7.96
C SER A 67 -12.50 -16.45 7.76
N SER A 68 -13.33 -17.49 7.57
CA SER A 68 -12.85 -18.84 7.27
C SER A 68 -12.01 -18.92 5.98
N GLN A 69 -11.17 -19.95 5.88
CA GLN A 69 -10.35 -20.16 4.68
C GLN A 69 -11.19 -20.28 3.41
N ASP A 70 -12.37 -20.90 3.48
CA ASP A 70 -13.28 -21.02 2.33
C ASP A 70 -13.73 -19.66 1.80
N VAL A 71 -14.00 -18.68 2.69
CA VAL A 71 -14.32 -17.30 2.31
C VAL A 71 -13.10 -16.62 1.67
N ILE A 72 -11.92 -16.79 2.24
CA ILE A 72 -10.68 -16.25 1.69
C ILE A 72 -10.41 -16.81 0.28
N ASP A 73 -10.61 -18.11 0.09
CA ASP A 73 -10.41 -18.79 -1.19
C ASP A 73 -11.44 -18.33 -2.22
N LEU A 74 -12.69 -18.20 -1.82
CA LEU A 74 -13.76 -17.63 -2.67
C LEU A 74 -13.40 -16.21 -3.11
N MET A 75 -12.95 -15.35 -2.20
CA MET A 75 -12.59 -13.97 -2.53
C MET A 75 -11.41 -13.88 -3.49
N ASN A 76 -10.46 -14.80 -3.41
CA ASN A 76 -9.33 -14.89 -4.32
C ASN A 76 -9.64 -15.62 -5.62
N TYR A 77 -10.79 -16.30 -5.70
CA TYR A 77 -11.17 -17.07 -6.87
C TYR A 77 -11.22 -16.20 -8.13
N ARG A 78 -10.79 -16.78 -9.25
CA ARG A 78 -10.88 -16.21 -10.59
C ARG A 78 -11.56 -17.18 -11.53
N PHE A 79 -12.46 -16.67 -12.36
CA PHE A 79 -13.21 -17.49 -13.33
C PHE A 79 -12.35 -17.88 -14.54
N THR A 80 -11.29 -18.67 -14.34
CA THR A 80 -10.25 -18.99 -15.35
C THR A 80 -10.79 -19.54 -16.66
N LYS A 81 -12.01 -20.12 -16.65
CA LYS A 81 -12.69 -20.61 -17.85
C LYS A 81 -13.44 -19.52 -18.63
N SER A 82 -13.59 -18.32 -18.07
CA SER A 82 -14.24 -17.18 -18.71
C SER A 82 -13.21 -16.21 -19.27
N LYS A 83 -13.31 -15.85 -20.55
CA LYS A 83 -12.43 -14.86 -21.17
C LYS A 83 -12.63 -13.45 -20.61
N SER A 84 -13.85 -13.07 -20.26
CA SER A 84 -14.18 -11.74 -19.74
C SER A 84 -13.95 -11.62 -18.22
N LEU A 85 -14.37 -12.62 -17.44
CA LEU A 85 -14.28 -12.59 -15.99
C LEU A 85 -12.93 -13.13 -15.44
N GLY A 86 -12.19 -13.90 -16.21
CA GLY A 86 -10.99 -14.62 -15.75
C GLY A 86 -9.86 -13.73 -15.25
N ILE A 87 -9.83 -12.47 -15.65
CA ILE A 87 -8.85 -11.48 -15.20
C ILE A 87 -9.18 -10.99 -13.78
N HIS A 88 -10.46 -10.99 -13.42
CA HIS A 88 -10.96 -10.41 -12.16
C HIS A 88 -11.07 -11.46 -11.06
N SER A 89 -10.69 -11.09 -9.84
CA SER A 89 -11.02 -11.87 -8.65
C SER A 89 -12.39 -11.50 -8.11
N VAL A 90 -13.05 -12.43 -7.41
CA VAL A 90 -14.37 -12.20 -6.79
C VAL A 90 -14.34 -10.96 -5.89
N LYS A 91 -13.29 -10.81 -5.05
CA LYS A 91 -13.14 -9.62 -4.17
C LYS A 91 -13.14 -8.30 -4.93
N ASN A 92 -12.46 -8.23 -6.08
CA ASN A 92 -12.44 -7.01 -6.89
C ASN A 92 -13.79 -6.71 -7.52
N LEU A 93 -14.47 -7.73 -8.03
CA LEU A 93 -15.82 -7.58 -8.59
C LEU A 93 -16.84 -7.18 -7.52
N LEU A 94 -16.73 -7.75 -6.33
CA LEU A 94 -17.63 -7.44 -5.22
C LEU A 94 -17.41 -5.99 -4.74
N LEU A 95 -16.16 -5.56 -4.58
CA LEU A 95 -15.86 -4.19 -4.17
C LEU A 95 -16.36 -3.19 -5.22
N MET A 96 -16.20 -3.50 -6.51
CA MET A 96 -16.79 -2.69 -7.58
C MET A 96 -18.32 -2.57 -7.48
N ALA A 97 -19.00 -3.70 -7.31
CA ALA A 97 -20.45 -3.70 -7.17
C ALA A 97 -20.90 -2.85 -5.97
N LEU A 98 -20.16 -2.92 -4.86
CA LEU A 98 -20.42 -2.07 -3.71
C LEU A 98 -20.18 -0.59 -4.02
N MET A 99 -19.14 -0.24 -4.77
CA MET A 99 -18.88 1.14 -5.19
C MET A 99 -20.02 1.69 -6.06
N ASP A 100 -20.53 0.91 -6.99
CA ASP A 100 -21.67 1.28 -7.82
C ASP A 100 -22.93 1.50 -6.96
N LEU A 101 -23.21 0.57 -6.04
CA LEU A 101 -24.38 0.64 -5.14
C LEU A 101 -24.29 1.80 -4.12
N LYS A 102 -23.11 2.10 -3.58
CA LYS A 102 -22.91 3.11 -2.53
C LYS A 102 -22.54 4.49 -3.07
N GLY A 103 -22.14 4.56 -4.35
CA GLY A 103 -21.77 5.79 -5.03
C GLY A 103 -20.43 6.40 -4.60
N SER A 104 -19.68 5.76 -3.69
CA SER A 104 -18.34 6.18 -3.31
C SER A 104 -17.51 5.01 -2.79
N PHE A 105 -16.19 5.12 -2.95
CA PHE A 105 -15.24 4.12 -2.49
C PHE A 105 -15.23 4.03 -0.96
N ALA A 106 -15.11 5.16 -0.26
CA ALA A 106 -15.09 5.20 1.20
C ALA A 106 -16.35 4.58 1.82
N LYS A 107 -17.53 4.79 1.22
CA LYS A 107 -18.79 4.17 1.70
C LYS A 107 -18.89 2.67 1.45
N SER A 108 -18.08 2.15 0.52
CA SER A 108 -18.07 0.72 0.17
C SER A 108 -17.20 -0.11 1.10
N LEU A 109 -16.13 0.48 1.63
CA LEU A 109 -15.15 -0.20 2.47
C LEU A 109 -15.77 -0.80 3.75
N PRO A 110 -16.55 -0.06 4.56
CA PRO A 110 -17.14 -0.62 5.79
C PRO A 110 -18.07 -1.82 5.54
N VAL A 111 -18.75 -1.85 4.39
CA VAL A 111 -19.59 -2.99 4.02
C VAL A 111 -18.73 -4.22 3.71
N MET A 112 -17.62 -4.00 3.00
CA MET A 112 -16.69 -5.06 2.67
C MET A 112 -15.92 -5.56 3.90
N GLU A 113 -15.54 -4.65 4.81
CA GLU A 113 -14.91 -4.96 6.09
C GLU A 113 -15.82 -5.84 6.97
N THR A 114 -17.09 -5.47 7.07
CA THR A 114 -18.10 -6.29 7.78
C THR A 114 -18.28 -7.66 7.15
N LEU A 115 -18.36 -7.73 5.80
CA LEU A 115 -18.54 -8.99 5.08
C LEU A 115 -17.35 -9.94 5.27
N LEU A 116 -16.15 -9.40 5.40
CA LEU A 116 -14.91 -10.15 5.53
C LEU A 116 -14.43 -10.30 6.97
N ASP A 117 -15.21 -9.84 7.94
CA ASP A 117 -14.81 -9.85 9.35
C ASP A 117 -13.39 -9.29 9.53
N VAL A 118 -13.17 -8.06 9.08
CA VAL A 118 -11.86 -7.40 9.10
C VAL A 118 -11.57 -6.89 10.50
N LYS A 119 -10.42 -7.24 11.06
CA LYS A 119 -9.93 -6.72 12.32
C LYS A 119 -9.12 -5.44 12.12
N GLY A 120 -9.70 -4.30 12.49
CA GLY A 120 -9.12 -2.97 12.33
C GLY A 120 -9.75 -2.17 11.19
N ASN A 121 -9.13 -1.07 10.79
CA ASN A 121 -9.64 -0.13 9.81
C ASN A 121 -8.77 -0.12 8.55
N ILE A 122 -9.37 0.09 7.39
CA ILE A 122 -8.64 0.22 6.13
C ILE A 122 -9.06 1.53 5.47
N LEU A 123 -8.10 2.41 5.26
CA LEU A 123 -8.31 3.73 4.69
C LEU A 123 -7.60 3.86 3.35
N PRO A 124 -8.29 4.26 2.28
CA PRO A 124 -7.61 4.68 1.06
C PRO A 124 -6.88 6.00 1.34
N LEU A 125 -5.67 6.14 0.83
CA LEU A 125 -4.91 7.39 0.94
C LEU A 125 -5.69 8.58 0.36
N THR A 126 -6.38 8.33 -0.75
CA THR A 126 -7.23 9.30 -1.45
C THR A 126 -8.32 8.55 -2.22
N GLU A 127 -9.44 9.21 -2.54
CA GLU A 127 -10.44 8.70 -3.50
C GLU A 127 -10.18 9.18 -4.93
N ASP A 128 -9.14 9.98 -5.16
CA ASP A 128 -8.80 10.46 -6.49
C ASP A 128 -8.30 9.34 -7.40
N ASN A 129 -8.78 9.33 -8.63
CA ASN A 129 -8.23 8.46 -9.67
C ASN A 129 -6.94 9.08 -10.22
N VAL A 130 -5.80 8.66 -9.68
CA VAL A 130 -4.46 9.22 -9.96
C VAL A 130 -3.48 8.14 -10.41
N ASN A 131 -2.44 8.54 -11.14
CA ASN A 131 -1.36 7.65 -11.53
C ASN A 131 -0.03 8.12 -10.95
N LEU A 132 0.87 7.19 -10.70
CA LEU A 132 2.25 7.50 -10.37
C LEU A 132 3.03 7.88 -11.63
N VAL A 133 3.92 8.83 -11.48
CA VAL A 133 4.87 9.28 -12.52
C VAL A 133 6.27 9.22 -11.93
N GLY A 134 7.08 8.30 -12.47
CA GLY A 134 8.50 8.21 -12.15
C GLY A 134 9.30 9.17 -13.04
N ILE A 135 10.30 9.83 -12.47
CA ILE A 135 11.26 10.68 -13.19
C ILE A 135 12.61 9.98 -13.15
N THR A 136 13.13 9.64 -14.31
CA THR A 136 14.42 8.96 -14.46
C THR A 136 15.59 9.94 -14.33
N THR A 137 16.81 9.43 -14.15
CA THR A 137 18.06 10.21 -14.07
C THR A 137 18.28 11.16 -15.24
N ASN A 138 17.72 10.88 -16.42
CA ASN A 138 17.82 11.73 -17.61
C ASN A 138 16.57 12.61 -17.82
N GLY A 139 15.69 12.75 -16.79
CA GLY A 139 14.51 13.60 -16.84
C GLY A 139 13.31 13.02 -17.60
N LYS A 140 13.41 11.79 -18.13
CA LYS A 140 12.28 11.15 -18.82
C LYS A 140 11.20 10.76 -17.80
N LYS A 141 9.93 11.02 -18.14
CA LYS A 141 8.76 10.62 -17.35
C LYS A 141 8.32 9.20 -17.72
N VAL A 142 8.02 8.40 -16.72
CA VAL A 142 7.49 7.03 -16.83
C VAL A 142 6.16 7.00 -16.08
N TYR A 143 5.08 6.69 -16.77
CA TYR A 143 3.71 6.76 -16.23
C TYR A 143 3.20 5.40 -15.78
N GLY A 144 2.67 5.35 -14.56
CA GLY A 144 2.03 4.20 -13.96
C GLY A 144 2.99 3.26 -13.25
N GLU A 145 2.49 2.64 -12.18
CA GLU A 145 3.23 1.73 -11.30
C GLU A 145 3.94 0.62 -12.07
N THR A 146 3.20 -0.12 -12.90
CA THR A 146 3.76 -1.23 -13.69
C THR A 146 4.92 -0.81 -14.60
N GLN A 147 4.89 0.42 -15.12
CA GLN A 147 5.96 0.92 -15.99
C GLN A 147 7.15 1.43 -15.18
N ILE A 148 6.90 1.98 -13.98
CA ILE A 148 7.96 2.38 -13.04
C ILE A 148 8.75 1.16 -12.62
N THR A 149 8.08 0.11 -12.15
CA THR A 149 8.70 -1.16 -11.71
C THR A 149 9.46 -1.87 -12.85
N LYS A 150 9.00 -1.76 -14.09
CA LYS A 150 9.68 -2.35 -15.26
C LYS A 150 10.73 -1.43 -15.89
N CYS A 151 10.95 -0.25 -15.34
CA CYS A 151 11.87 0.71 -15.94
C CYS A 151 13.33 0.26 -15.76
N ALA A 152 14.04 0.04 -16.87
CA ALA A 152 15.46 -0.31 -16.84
C ALA A 152 16.39 0.85 -16.42
N LYS A 153 15.84 2.05 -16.20
CA LYS A 153 16.60 3.23 -15.79
C LYS A 153 16.22 3.61 -14.36
N LYS A 154 17.22 3.97 -13.58
CA LYS A 154 17.03 4.42 -12.20
C LYS A 154 16.01 5.57 -12.12
N ILE A 155 15.00 5.39 -11.30
CA ILE A 155 14.00 6.41 -10.96
C ILE A 155 14.57 7.28 -9.84
N MET A 156 14.59 8.59 -10.06
CA MET A 156 15.13 9.56 -9.09
C MET A 156 14.05 10.15 -8.20
N GLU A 157 12.82 10.22 -8.73
CA GLU A 157 11.69 10.82 -8.03
C GLU A 157 10.39 10.15 -8.50
N VAL A 158 9.45 10.01 -7.58
CA VAL A 158 8.08 9.58 -7.88
C VAL A 158 7.12 10.66 -7.41
N LYS A 159 6.11 10.94 -8.23
CA LYS A 159 5.02 11.86 -7.89
C LYS A 159 3.71 11.39 -8.51
N TYR A 160 2.62 12.02 -8.13
CA TYR A 160 1.34 11.84 -8.80
C TYR A 160 1.27 12.67 -10.10
N ASP A 161 0.44 12.25 -11.05
CA ASP A 161 0.19 12.97 -12.32
C ASP A 161 -0.62 14.25 -12.09
N LYS A 162 -1.30 14.38 -10.96
CA LYS A 162 -2.01 15.58 -10.47
C LYS A 162 -1.97 15.62 -8.95
N ASP A 163 -2.31 16.77 -8.37
CA ASP A 163 -2.47 16.89 -6.91
C ASP A 163 -3.59 15.98 -6.42
N ILE A 164 -3.43 15.44 -5.22
CA ILE A 164 -4.41 14.58 -4.55
C ILE A 164 -5.02 15.30 -3.35
N VAL A 165 -6.24 14.92 -3.02
CA VAL A 165 -6.84 15.23 -1.73
C VAL A 165 -6.68 14.02 -0.83
N VAL A 166 -5.83 14.15 0.20
CA VAL A 166 -5.65 13.09 1.19
C VAL A 166 -6.95 12.90 1.96
N ASN A 167 -7.35 11.65 2.15
CA ASN A 167 -8.52 11.31 2.96
C ASN A 167 -8.36 11.89 4.38
N PRO A 168 -9.30 12.70 4.88
CA PRO A 168 -9.24 13.30 6.22
C PRO A 168 -9.06 12.26 7.33
N ASP A 169 -9.70 11.09 7.22
CA ASP A 169 -9.59 10.02 8.21
C ASP A 169 -8.15 9.48 8.32
N VAL A 170 -7.35 9.56 7.23
CA VAL A 170 -5.92 9.23 7.25
C VAL A 170 -5.14 10.24 8.08
N ILE A 171 -5.47 11.52 7.98
CA ILE A 171 -4.83 12.58 8.76
C ILE A 171 -5.11 12.38 10.26
N ASP A 172 -6.36 12.13 10.62
CA ASP A 172 -6.75 11.87 12.00
C ASP A 172 -6.10 10.58 12.52
N ALA A 173 -6.09 9.54 11.69
CA ALA A 173 -5.41 8.30 11.99
C ALA A 173 -3.91 8.47 12.30
N VAL A 174 -3.22 9.33 11.57
CA VAL A 174 -1.79 9.63 11.79
C VAL A 174 -1.58 10.42 13.08
N ARG A 175 -2.45 11.39 13.39
CA ARG A 175 -2.37 12.22 14.61
C ARG A 175 -2.54 11.41 15.88
N ASP A 176 -3.45 10.41 15.84
CA ASP A 176 -3.81 9.58 16.99
C ASP A 176 -2.93 8.33 17.12
N ALA A 177 -2.00 8.10 16.20
CA ALA A 177 -1.13 6.94 16.25
C ALA A 177 -0.12 6.99 17.40
N ASP A 178 0.16 5.83 18.00
CA ASP A 178 1.31 5.61 18.89
C ASP A 178 2.54 5.11 18.12
N LEU A 179 2.30 4.40 17.01
CA LEU A 179 3.33 3.88 16.13
C LEU A 179 2.91 3.99 14.67
N ILE A 180 3.76 4.56 13.83
CA ILE A 180 3.60 4.59 12.39
C ILE A 180 4.61 3.62 11.76
N ILE A 181 4.12 2.62 11.03
CA ILE A 181 4.98 1.61 10.39
C ILE A 181 4.98 1.82 8.88
N PHE A 182 6.14 2.13 8.33
CA PHE A 182 6.41 1.99 6.91
C PHE A 182 6.79 0.53 6.65
N SER A 183 5.80 -0.26 6.20
CA SER A 183 6.00 -1.70 6.01
C SER A 183 6.86 -1.97 4.79
N SER A 184 7.48 -3.14 4.77
CA SER A 184 8.18 -3.64 3.57
C SER A 184 7.23 -3.69 2.37
N GLY A 185 7.74 -3.30 1.22
CA GLY A 185 7.01 -3.20 -0.04
C GLY A 185 7.86 -2.51 -1.10
N SER A 186 7.33 -2.28 -2.30
CA SER A 186 8.02 -1.45 -3.28
C SER A 186 8.27 -0.06 -2.70
N LEU A 187 9.54 0.31 -2.61
CA LEU A 187 9.91 1.61 -2.07
C LEU A 187 9.27 2.74 -2.87
N LEU A 188 9.32 2.65 -4.20
CA LEU A 188 8.91 3.72 -5.11
C LEU A 188 7.40 3.75 -5.34
N THR A 189 6.76 2.59 -5.44
CA THR A 189 5.35 2.53 -5.87
C THR A 189 4.38 2.25 -4.75
N SER A 190 4.90 1.85 -3.58
CA SER A 190 4.07 1.48 -2.44
C SER A 190 4.26 2.36 -1.22
N ILE A 191 5.51 2.66 -0.83
CA ILE A 191 5.78 3.47 0.36
C ILE A 191 5.79 4.96 -0.01
N VAL A 192 6.59 5.36 -1.00
CA VAL A 192 6.74 6.75 -1.43
C VAL A 192 5.42 7.43 -1.79
N PRO A 193 4.42 6.78 -2.39
CA PRO A 193 3.13 7.40 -2.65
C PRO A 193 2.48 8.07 -1.43
N HIS A 194 2.67 7.53 -0.23
CA HIS A 194 2.17 8.11 1.01
C HIS A 194 2.97 9.35 1.46
N LEU A 195 4.16 9.55 0.90
CA LEU A 195 5.10 10.61 1.28
C LEU A 195 5.16 11.75 0.25
N ILE A 196 4.35 11.71 -0.80
CA ILE A 196 4.32 12.75 -1.84
C ILE A 196 3.56 13.97 -1.37
N ASP A 197 2.44 13.79 -0.67
CA ASP A 197 1.63 14.90 -0.16
C ASP A 197 2.30 15.56 1.05
N LYS A 198 2.57 16.87 0.91
CA LYS A 198 3.28 17.63 1.94
C LYS A 198 2.47 17.83 3.22
N THR A 199 1.14 17.82 3.12
CA THR A 199 0.28 17.95 4.30
C THR A 199 0.36 16.68 5.13
N LEU A 200 0.24 15.52 4.49
CA LEU A 200 0.38 14.24 5.18
C LEU A 200 1.79 14.08 5.80
N VAL A 201 2.84 14.41 5.05
CA VAL A 201 4.22 14.37 5.58
C VAL A 201 4.39 15.25 6.81
N ARG A 202 3.80 16.46 6.79
CA ARG A 202 3.83 17.35 7.96
C ARG A 202 3.11 16.74 9.16
N GLU A 203 1.94 16.12 8.96
CA GLU A 203 1.20 15.47 10.05
C GLU A 203 1.97 14.26 10.59
N ILE A 204 2.60 13.44 9.72
CA ILE A 204 3.48 12.33 10.13
C ILE A 204 4.64 12.85 10.99
N ASN A 205 5.28 13.96 10.60
CA ASN A 205 6.41 14.52 11.35
C ASN A 205 5.99 15.16 12.68
N ASN A 206 4.78 15.70 12.75
CA ASN A 206 4.24 16.31 13.96
C ASN A 206 3.60 15.29 14.92
N ALA A 207 3.30 14.09 14.44
CA ALA A 207 2.75 13.02 15.28
C ALA A 207 3.73 12.65 16.39
N LYS A 208 3.18 12.33 17.58
CA LYS A 208 3.96 11.82 18.72
C LYS A 208 4.43 10.37 18.50
N ALA A 209 3.82 9.69 17.54
CA ALA A 209 4.12 8.32 17.16
C ALA A 209 5.59 8.12 16.83
N GLU A 210 6.17 7.02 17.28
CA GLU A 210 7.44 6.53 16.73
C GLU A 210 7.25 6.09 15.28
N LYS A 211 8.24 6.34 14.44
CA LYS A 211 8.22 5.99 13.02
C LYS A 211 9.14 4.83 12.77
N MET A 212 8.56 3.68 12.47
CA MET A 212 9.28 2.44 12.22
C MET A 212 9.32 2.14 10.72
N TYR A 213 10.49 1.77 10.23
CA TYR A 213 10.64 1.24 8.87
C TYR A 213 11.04 -0.23 8.92
N ILE A 214 10.30 -1.08 8.20
CA ILE A 214 10.62 -2.49 8.00
C ILE A 214 11.23 -2.64 6.61
N CYS A 215 12.56 -2.89 6.58
CA CYS A 215 13.31 -3.00 5.34
C CYS A 215 12.98 -4.30 4.59
N ASN A 216 12.95 -4.23 3.26
CA ASN A 216 12.80 -5.41 2.42
C ASN A 216 13.96 -6.40 2.63
N LEU A 217 13.66 -7.70 2.55
CA LEU A 217 14.68 -8.75 2.62
C LEU A 217 15.58 -8.78 1.39
N PHE A 218 15.04 -8.38 0.23
CA PHE A 218 15.72 -8.34 -1.05
C PHE A 218 15.57 -6.98 -1.68
N THR A 219 16.55 -6.58 -2.47
CA THR A 219 16.43 -5.44 -3.37
C THR A 219 15.45 -5.76 -4.49
N GLN A 220 14.78 -4.76 -5.02
CA GLN A 220 13.82 -4.90 -6.11
C GLN A 220 14.46 -4.41 -7.41
N PRO A 221 14.60 -5.29 -8.43
CA PRO A 221 15.17 -4.91 -9.72
C PRO A 221 14.46 -3.70 -10.33
N GLY A 222 15.26 -2.70 -10.75
CA GLY A 222 14.77 -1.45 -11.34
C GLY A 222 14.35 -0.37 -10.32
N GLU A 223 14.19 -0.72 -9.04
CA GLU A 223 13.81 0.24 -7.99
C GLU A 223 14.95 0.48 -6.97
N THR A 224 15.43 -0.59 -6.38
CA THR A 224 16.39 -0.53 -5.26
C THR A 224 17.64 -1.37 -5.52
N ASP A 225 18.04 -1.48 -6.80
CA ASP A 225 19.27 -2.19 -7.16
C ASP A 225 20.45 -1.67 -6.33
N ASP A 226 21.19 -2.59 -5.72
CA ASP A 226 22.36 -2.33 -4.88
C ASP A 226 22.10 -1.47 -3.62
N PHE A 227 20.84 -1.22 -3.25
CA PHE A 227 20.53 -0.46 -2.04
C PHE A 227 20.92 -1.25 -0.78
N SER A 228 21.67 -0.60 0.07
CA SER A 228 21.82 -1.01 1.47
C SER A 228 20.61 -0.54 2.30
N VAL A 229 20.49 -1.02 3.54
CA VAL A 229 19.48 -0.51 4.49
C VAL A 229 19.62 1.00 4.67
N LYS A 230 20.84 1.52 4.70
CA LYS A 230 21.12 2.96 4.79
C LYS A 230 20.55 3.72 3.58
N ASP A 231 20.67 3.17 2.38
CA ASP A 231 20.16 3.83 1.17
C ASP A 231 18.63 3.91 1.18
N HIS A 232 17.95 2.87 1.66
CA HIS A 232 16.50 2.89 1.86
C HIS A 232 16.08 3.99 2.85
N ILE A 233 16.75 4.09 4.01
CA ILE A 233 16.49 5.14 5.00
C ILE A 233 16.71 6.52 4.38
N MET A 234 17.85 6.75 3.75
CA MET A 234 18.17 8.03 3.10
C MET A 234 17.12 8.40 2.03
N TYR A 235 16.59 7.41 1.32
CA TYR A 235 15.55 7.66 0.32
C TYR A 235 14.22 8.07 0.97
N LEU A 236 13.81 7.46 2.07
CA LEU A 236 12.63 7.85 2.83
C LEU A 236 12.79 9.22 3.45
N GLU A 237 13.95 9.50 4.03
CA GLU A 237 14.29 10.79 4.64
C GLU A 237 14.33 11.95 3.63
N LYS A 238 14.49 11.66 2.35
CA LYS A 238 14.35 12.68 1.29
C LYS A 238 12.95 13.30 1.27
N TYR A 239 11.93 12.54 1.64
CA TYR A 239 10.55 12.98 1.72
C TYR A 239 10.16 13.44 3.13
N LEU A 240 10.52 12.68 4.14
CA LEU A 240 10.15 12.93 5.54
C LEU A 240 11.03 14.00 6.21
N GLY A 241 12.27 14.16 5.76
CA GLY A 241 13.31 14.94 6.45
C GLY A 241 14.31 14.05 7.16
N LYS A 242 15.51 14.58 7.41
CA LYS A 242 16.61 13.83 8.01
C LYS A 242 16.31 13.50 9.48
N GLY A 243 16.52 12.24 9.87
CA GLY A 243 16.33 11.75 11.23
C GLY A 243 14.86 11.55 11.60
N SER A 244 13.98 11.37 10.60
CA SER A 244 12.55 11.16 10.83
C SER A 244 12.17 9.70 11.10
N ILE A 245 13.08 8.74 10.91
CA ILE A 245 12.84 7.33 11.19
C ILE A 245 13.49 6.99 12.53
N ASP A 246 12.68 6.57 13.49
CA ASP A 246 13.10 6.28 14.86
C ASP A 246 13.60 4.83 15.00
N ILE A 247 12.93 3.89 14.33
CA ILE A 247 13.19 2.44 14.43
C ILE A 247 13.34 1.85 13.02
N VAL A 248 14.34 0.98 12.86
CA VAL A 248 14.54 0.23 11.61
C VAL A 248 14.66 -1.25 11.92
N ILE A 249 13.80 -2.05 11.27
CA ILE A 249 13.89 -3.51 11.30
C ILE A 249 14.50 -3.98 9.99
N ALA A 250 15.62 -4.67 10.06
CA ALA A 250 16.33 -5.21 8.91
C ALA A 250 16.87 -6.62 9.21
N ASN A 251 16.95 -7.46 8.18
CA ASN A 251 17.60 -8.75 8.29
C ASN A 251 19.12 -8.57 8.36
N ASN A 252 19.76 -9.24 9.30
CA ASN A 252 21.22 -9.26 9.45
C ASN A 252 21.85 -10.63 9.16
N GLU A 253 21.05 -11.60 8.74
CA GLU A 253 21.54 -12.94 8.37
C GLU A 253 21.83 -13.04 6.87
N VAL A 254 22.83 -13.85 6.53
CA VAL A 254 23.13 -14.19 5.13
C VAL A 254 22.01 -15.06 4.58
N ILE A 255 21.34 -14.57 3.55
CA ILE A 255 20.31 -15.35 2.87
C ILE A 255 20.99 -16.44 2.05
N SER A 256 20.61 -17.70 2.29
CA SER A 256 21.19 -18.83 1.55
C SER A 256 20.84 -18.73 0.06
N SER A 257 21.78 -19.10 -0.82
CA SER A 257 21.62 -19.08 -2.27
C SER A 257 20.44 -19.89 -2.82
N ASN A 258 19.82 -20.73 -1.98
CA ASN A 258 18.62 -21.50 -2.35
C ASN A 258 17.31 -20.72 -2.13
N LEU A 259 17.37 -19.52 -1.57
CA LEU A 259 16.22 -18.63 -1.32
C LEU A 259 16.30 -17.31 -2.10
N ALA A 260 17.37 -17.09 -2.84
CA ALA A 260 17.62 -15.88 -3.66
C ALA A 260 17.15 -16.08 -5.11
#